data_d85dd7ce7ec4f62082c5afedd75010d1
#
_entry.id   d85dd7ce7ec4f62082c5afedd75010d1
#
_cell.length_a   1.000
_cell.length_b   1.000
_cell.length_c   1.000
_cell.angle_alpha   90.00
_cell.angle_beta   90.00
_cell.angle_gamma   90.00
#
_symmetry.space_group_name_H-M   'P 1'
#
loop_
_entity.id
_entity.type
_entity.pdbx_description
1 polymer ?
#
loop_
_entity_poly.entity_id
_entity_poly.type
_entity_poly.pdbx_seq_one_letter_code
_entity_poly.pdbx_strand_id
1 'polypeptide(L)'
;MEKIPNDRTVYVYCYSGQTASQTVFLLHLAGKQAINVSGGFDKGISGEEAAKELMTTEAAAFGEETYTVDADIQTAVENYYKAVAAEKDYAKNNISPKQLKELMDAGSEDICIVDLRSEEDYAAGHIEGAINLPYGKGMEENFDILPTDKTLILQCYSGQTASQTTAALRVKGYRAYNLSGGMGAEGGSGWLGAGYTLVK
;
A
#
# COMPACT_ATOMS: atom_id res chain seq x y z
N MET A 1 5.10 -5.06 17.96
CA MET A 1 4.45 -3.74 18.15
C MET A 1 4.83 -3.05 19.47
N GLU A 2 5.02 -3.79 20.54
CA GLU A 2 5.28 -3.24 21.91
C GLU A 2 6.57 -2.41 22.03
N LYS A 3 7.56 -2.61 21.18
CA LYS A 3 8.80 -1.81 21.18
C LYS A 3 8.70 -0.49 20.41
N ILE A 4 7.56 -0.22 19.76
CA ILE A 4 7.33 1.01 19.03
C ILE A 4 6.61 2.02 19.93
N PRO A 5 7.11 3.25 20.07
CA PRO A 5 6.57 4.23 21.03
C PRO A 5 5.14 4.69 20.68
N ASN A 6 4.38 5.06 21.73
CA ASN A 6 3.06 5.70 21.63
C ASN A 6 3.14 7.22 21.83
N ASP A 7 4.24 7.71 22.39
CA ASP A 7 4.43 9.08 22.92
C ASP A 7 5.11 10.03 21.91
N ARG A 8 5.47 9.50 20.75
CA ARG A 8 6.14 10.27 19.70
C ARG A 8 5.77 9.76 18.30
N THR A 9 5.96 10.63 17.31
CA THR A 9 5.74 10.27 15.92
C THR A 9 6.82 9.33 15.40
N VAL A 10 6.40 8.22 14.79
CA VAL A 10 7.28 7.23 14.13
C VAL A 10 7.26 7.48 12.63
N TYR A 11 8.39 7.82 12.05
CA TYR A 11 8.54 7.94 10.60
C TYR A 11 8.95 6.61 10.01
N VAL A 12 8.16 6.12 9.06
CA VAL A 12 8.37 4.81 8.43
C VAL A 12 8.72 5.01 6.96
N TYR A 13 9.78 4.36 6.51
CA TYR A 13 10.13 4.36 5.10
C TYR A 13 10.56 2.97 4.64
N CYS A 14 10.42 2.73 3.35
CA CYS A 14 11.00 1.62 2.62
C CYS A 14 11.63 2.19 1.34
N TYR A 15 11.90 1.40 0.33
CA TYR A 15 12.48 1.91 -0.92
C TYR A 15 11.58 2.93 -1.62
N SER A 16 10.30 2.62 -1.81
CA SER A 16 9.34 3.43 -2.60
C SER A 16 8.16 4.00 -1.79
N GLY A 17 8.10 3.76 -0.49
CA GLY A 17 7.00 4.16 0.39
C GLY A 17 5.78 3.22 0.37
N GLN A 18 5.71 2.21 -0.49
CA GLN A 18 4.53 1.35 -0.63
C GLN A 18 4.38 0.38 0.56
N THR A 19 5.40 -0.45 0.84
CA THR A 19 5.35 -1.35 2.02
C THR A 19 5.36 -0.58 3.34
N ALA A 20 5.99 0.59 3.39
CA ALA A 20 5.92 1.48 4.54
C ALA A 20 4.48 1.97 4.80
N SER A 21 3.69 2.27 3.76
CA SER A 21 2.27 2.62 3.89
C SER A 21 1.43 1.51 4.52
N GLN A 22 1.68 0.24 4.17
CA GLN A 22 1.03 -0.91 4.83
C GLN A 22 1.37 -0.93 6.34
N THR A 23 2.66 -0.77 6.66
CA THR A 23 3.13 -0.74 8.05
C THR A 23 2.53 0.44 8.82
N VAL A 24 2.44 1.62 8.22
CA VAL A 24 1.83 2.81 8.86
C VAL A 24 0.36 2.54 9.21
N PHE A 25 -0.41 1.93 8.31
CA PHE A 25 -1.79 1.54 8.63
C PHE A 25 -1.85 0.63 9.87
N LEU A 26 -1.02 -0.40 9.92
CA LEU A 26 -1.00 -1.35 11.05
C LEU A 26 -0.52 -0.69 12.35
N LEU A 27 0.39 0.29 12.26
CA LEU A 27 0.82 1.09 13.41
C LEU A 27 -0.32 1.97 13.91
N HIS A 28 -1.07 2.64 13.04
CA HIS A 28 -2.26 3.41 13.41
C HIS A 28 -3.33 2.53 14.08
N LEU A 29 -3.58 1.34 13.52
CA LEU A 29 -4.50 0.37 14.13
C LEU A 29 -4.07 0.00 15.55
N ALA A 30 -2.76 -0.08 15.79
CA ALA A 30 -2.15 -0.34 17.11
C ALA A 30 -2.05 0.91 18.01
N GLY A 31 -2.68 2.03 17.65
CA GLY A 31 -2.69 3.27 18.42
C GLY A 31 -1.38 4.05 18.36
N LYS A 32 -0.48 3.75 17.41
CA LYS A 32 0.79 4.46 17.23
C LYS A 32 0.61 5.69 16.35
N GLN A 33 1.34 6.76 16.64
CA GLN A 33 1.46 7.90 15.74
C GLN A 33 2.54 7.60 14.70
N ALA A 34 2.14 7.29 13.47
CA ALA A 34 3.06 6.91 12.41
C ALA A 34 2.82 7.69 11.12
N ILE A 35 3.88 8.02 10.42
CA ILE A 35 3.86 8.74 9.14
C ILE A 35 4.75 7.99 8.14
N ASN A 36 4.20 7.77 6.94
CA ASN A 36 4.99 7.26 5.83
C ASN A 36 5.81 8.38 5.20
N VAL A 37 7.10 8.15 4.99
CA VAL A 37 7.94 9.07 4.20
C VAL A 37 7.58 8.90 2.72
N SER A 38 7.01 9.96 2.13
CA SER A 38 6.59 9.97 0.72
C SER A 38 7.76 9.68 -0.22
N GLY A 39 7.54 8.77 -1.18
CA GLY A 39 8.59 8.32 -2.10
C GLY A 39 9.62 7.37 -1.48
N GLY A 40 9.58 7.15 -0.17
CA GLY A 40 10.50 6.27 0.54
C GLY A 40 11.95 6.74 0.47
N PHE A 41 12.89 5.78 0.49
CA PHE A 41 14.32 6.09 0.38
C PHE A 41 14.68 6.62 -1.01
N ASP A 42 14.22 5.95 -2.07
CA ASP A 42 14.68 6.20 -3.45
C ASP A 42 14.35 7.60 -3.98
N LYS A 43 13.16 8.11 -3.66
CA LYS A 43 12.68 9.42 -4.17
C LYS A 43 12.49 10.46 -3.08
N GLY A 44 12.27 10.05 -1.83
CA GLY A 44 11.99 10.95 -0.71
C GLY A 44 13.21 11.32 0.10
N ILE A 45 14.20 10.42 0.26
CA ILE A 45 15.34 10.62 1.15
C ILE A 45 16.67 10.79 0.38
N SER A 46 16.97 9.87 -0.55
CA SER A 46 18.30 9.80 -1.17
C SER A 46 18.65 11.02 -2.03
N GLY A 47 17.66 11.78 -2.51
CA GLY A 47 17.84 13.00 -3.29
C GLY A 47 18.12 14.25 -2.45
N GLU A 48 17.87 14.20 -1.13
CA GLU A 48 18.01 15.35 -0.24
C GLU A 48 19.46 15.47 0.28
N GLU A 49 20.13 16.58 -0.03
CA GLU A 49 21.52 16.81 0.41
C GLU A 49 21.66 16.75 1.94
N ALA A 50 20.71 17.36 2.68
CA ALA A 50 20.71 17.32 4.15
C ALA A 50 20.58 15.91 4.71
N ALA A 51 19.92 14.99 4.00
CA ALA A 51 19.78 13.61 4.44
C ALA A 51 21.09 12.82 4.30
N LYS A 52 21.91 13.15 3.31
CA LYS A 52 23.20 12.47 3.06
C LYS A 52 24.16 12.60 4.25
N GLU A 53 24.17 13.76 4.90
CA GLU A 53 25.00 14.02 6.07
C GLU A 53 24.53 13.28 7.33
N LEU A 54 23.25 12.90 7.37
CA LEU A 54 22.62 12.22 8.52
C LEU A 54 22.55 10.69 8.32
N MET A 55 22.88 10.17 7.17
CA MET A 55 22.89 8.74 6.92
C MET A 55 24.02 8.05 7.69
N THR A 56 23.68 6.94 8.34
CA THR A 56 24.65 6.09 9.04
C THR A 56 24.47 4.63 8.64
N THR A 57 25.54 3.86 8.72
CA THR A 57 25.52 2.39 8.57
C THR A 57 25.33 1.69 9.91
N GLU A 58 25.35 2.44 11.02
CA GLU A 58 25.14 1.89 12.35
C GLU A 58 23.65 1.75 12.65
N ALA A 59 23.21 0.54 12.96
CA ALA A 59 21.84 0.29 13.36
C ALA A 59 21.61 0.77 14.80
N ALA A 60 20.60 1.63 14.99
CA ALA A 60 20.14 1.95 16.34
C ALA A 60 19.40 0.76 16.97
N ALA A 61 19.65 0.49 18.23
CA ALA A 61 18.91 -0.50 19.02
C ALA A 61 17.52 0.05 19.41
N PHE A 62 16.54 -0.84 19.49
CA PHE A 62 15.28 -0.50 20.17
C PHE A 62 15.53 -0.21 21.64
N GLY A 63 14.83 0.78 22.19
CA GLY A 63 14.81 1.05 23.63
C GLY A 63 14.30 -0.15 24.45
N GLU A 64 14.58 -0.16 25.73
CA GLU A 64 14.09 -1.20 26.66
C GLU A 64 12.60 -1.04 26.98
N GLU A 65 12.05 0.15 26.81
CA GLU A 65 10.65 0.47 27.06
C GLU A 65 9.71 -0.39 26.24
N THR A 66 8.57 -0.73 26.85
CA THR A 66 7.47 -1.44 26.19
C THR A 66 6.18 -0.65 26.33
N TYR A 67 5.37 -0.69 25.27
CA TYR A 67 4.13 0.04 25.18
C TYR A 67 2.97 -0.94 24.99
N THR A 68 1.89 -0.70 25.70
CA THR A 68 0.68 -1.56 25.59
C THR A 68 0.07 -1.47 24.20
N VAL A 69 -0.32 -2.62 23.68
CA VAL A 69 -1.11 -2.77 22.47
C VAL A 69 -2.28 -3.69 22.82
N ASP A 70 -3.46 -3.39 22.31
CA ASP A 70 -4.63 -4.25 22.45
C ASP A 70 -4.33 -5.66 21.90
N ALA A 71 -4.75 -6.70 22.60
CA ALA A 71 -4.41 -8.09 22.28
C ALA A 71 -5.02 -8.56 20.95
N ASP A 72 -6.23 -8.11 20.62
CA ASP A 72 -6.89 -8.47 19.37
C ASP A 72 -6.21 -7.77 18.19
N ILE A 73 -5.81 -6.51 18.38
CA ILE A 73 -5.03 -5.75 17.39
C ILE A 73 -3.65 -6.38 17.19
N GLN A 74 -2.96 -6.75 18.28
CA GLN A 74 -1.68 -7.46 18.19
C GLN A 74 -1.82 -8.74 17.36
N THR A 75 -2.87 -9.53 17.63
CA THR A 75 -3.17 -10.76 16.90
C THR A 75 -3.47 -10.48 15.42
N ALA A 76 -4.25 -9.46 15.12
CA ALA A 76 -4.56 -9.07 13.73
C ALA A 76 -3.31 -8.67 12.95
N VAL A 77 -2.41 -7.90 13.56
CA VAL A 77 -1.12 -7.51 12.96
C VAL A 77 -0.21 -8.71 12.73
N GLU A 78 -0.11 -9.62 13.70
CA GLU A 78 0.66 -10.85 13.55
C GLU A 78 0.14 -11.73 12.42
N ASN A 79 -1.19 -11.90 12.34
CA ASN A 79 -1.83 -12.66 11.27
C ASN A 79 -1.60 -12.02 9.90
N TYR A 80 -1.65 -10.68 9.82
CA TYR A 80 -1.32 -9.96 8.60
C TYR A 80 0.10 -10.28 8.13
N TYR A 81 1.11 -10.17 8.99
CA TYR A 81 2.50 -10.44 8.61
C TYR A 81 2.78 -11.93 8.34
N LYS A 82 2.09 -12.85 9.03
CA LYS A 82 2.12 -14.29 8.70
C LYS A 82 1.59 -14.53 7.28
N ALA A 83 0.48 -13.89 6.91
CA ALA A 83 -0.09 -13.98 5.57
C ALA A 83 0.85 -13.38 4.51
N VAL A 84 1.46 -12.22 4.78
CA VAL A 84 2.47 -11.61 3.90
C VAL A 84 3.67 -12.54 3.68
N ALA A 85 4.15 -13.19 4.74
CA ALA A 85 5.28 -14.12 4.66
C ALA A 85 4.95 -15.42 3.90
N ALA A 86 3.68 -15.85 3.92
CA ALA A 86 3.20 -17.04 3.21
C ALA A 86 2.86 -16.76 1.74
N GLU A 87 2.73 -15.48 1.34
CA GLU A 87 2.37 -15.06 -0.01
C GLU A 87 3.49 -15.40 -1.00
N LYS A 88 3.16 -16.14 -2.06
CA LYS A 88 4.13 -16.61 -3.06
C LYS A 88 4.03 -15.89 -4.38
N ASP A 89 2.83 -15.45 -4.75
CA ASP A 89 2.54 -14.93 -6.09
C ASP A 89 2.79 -13.42 -6.18
N TYR A 90 2.44 -12.69 -5.09
CA TYR A 90 2.49 -11.24 -5.04
C TYR A 90 3.27 -10.76 -3.82
N ALA A 91 4.59 -10.75 -3.95
CA ALA A 91 5.50 -10.41 -2.86
C ALA A 91 5.11 -9.12 -2.12
N LYS A 92 4.99 -9.20 -0.80
CA LYS A 92 4.63 -8.07 0.08
C LYS A 92 3.27 -7.44 -0.29
N ASN A 93 2.32 -8.26 -0.77
CA ASN A 93 1.00 -7.83 -1.26
C ASN A 93 1.06 -6.82 -2.41
N ASN A 94 2.06 -6.92 -3.28
CA ASN A 94 2.18 -6.07 -4.48
C ASN A 94 2.17 -6.93 -5.73
N ILE A 95 1.29 -6.57 -6.68
CA ILE A 95 1.26 -7.11 -8.04
C ILE A 95 1.96 -6.12 -8.98
N SER A 96 2.78 -6.60 -9.90
CA SER A 96 3.39 -5.74 -10.91
C SER A 96 2.40 -5.38 -12.02
N PRO A 97 2.59 -4.26 -12.74
CA PRO A 97 1.77 -3.92 -13.91
C PRO A 97 1.73 -5.04 -14.96
N LYS A 98 2.86 -5.72 -15.16
CA LYS A 98 2.95 -6.86 -16.09
C LYS A 98 2.05 -8.02 -15.66
N GLN A 99 2.11 -8.43 -14.38
CA GLN A 99 1.27 -9.51 -13.87
C GLN A 99 -0.23 -9.16 -13.96
N LEU A 100 -0.60 -7.91 -13.64
CA LEU A 100 -1.99 -7.47 -13.81
C LEU A 100 -2.41 -7.54 -15.28
N LYS A 101 -1.57 -7.05 -16.21
CA LYS A 101 -1.86 -7.12 -17.64
C LYS A 101 -2.03 -8.57 -18.13
N GLU A 102 -1.20 -9.49 -17.67
CA GLU A 102 -1.32 -10.92 -17.98
C GLU A 102 -2.65 -11.52 -17.51
N LEU A 103 -3.13 -11.14 -16.31
CA LEU A 103 -4.45 -11.56 -15.81
C LEU A 103 -5.60 -10.99 -16.67
N MET A 104 -5.51 -9.72 -17.05
CA MET A 104 -6.51 -9.08 -17.92
C MET A 104 -6.54 -9.71 -19.30
N ASP A 105 -5.38 -9.97 -19.92
CA ASP A 105 -5.28 -10.59 -21.24
C ASP A 105 -5.78 -12.04 -21.26
N ALA A 106 -5.65 -12.74 -20.13
CA ALA A 106 -6.21 -14.07 -19.94
C ALA A 106 -7.74 -14.05 -19.70
N GLY A 107 -8.37 -12.88 -19.62
CA GLY A 107 -9.80 -12.74 -19.34
C GLY A 107 -10.19 -13.20 -17.94
N SER A 108 -9.31 -13.03 -16.95
CA SER A 108 -9.58 -13.46 -15.57
C SER A 108 -10.80 -12.75 -14.98
N GLU A 109 -11.85 -13.51 -14.69
CA GLU A 109 -13.06 -13.01 -14.04
C GLU A 109 -12.91 -12.93 -12.51
N ASP A 110 -11.83 -13.49 -11.95
CA ASP A 110 -11.55 -13.58 -10.50
C ASP A 110 -10.89 -12.33 -9.92
N ILE A 111 -10.70 -11.28 -10.71
CA ILE A 111 -10.13 -10.01 -10.26
C ILE A 111 -11.16 -8.88 -10.29
N CYS A 112 -10.96 -7.89 -9.42
CA CYS A 112 -11.64 -6.61 -9.43
C CYS A 112 -10.59 -5.52 -9.25
N ILE A 113 -10.45 -4.64 -10.23
CA ILE A 113 -9.51 -3.52 -10.19
C ILE A 113 -10.21 -2.34 -9.54
N VAL A 114 -9.59 -1.72 -8.53
CA VAL A 114 -10.14 -0.61 -7.76
C VAL A 114 -9.23 0.60 -7.89
N ASP A 115 -9.73 1.66 -8.53
CA ASP A 115 -9.04 2.93 -8.71
C ASP A 115 -9.36 3.88 -7.56
N LEU A 116 -8.34 4.25 -6.77
CA LEU A 116 -8.47 5.12 -5.62
C LEU A 116 -8.17 6.60 -5.94
N ARG A 117 -7.96 6.94 -7.21
CA ARG A 117 -7.79 8.34 -7.63
C ARG A 117 -9.12 9.09 -7.58
N SER A 118 -9.07 10.41 -7.75
CA SER A 118 -10.27 11.23 -7.83
C SER A 118 -11.20 10.78 -8.97
N GLU A 119 -12.49 11.09 -8.85
CA GLU A 119 -13.47 10.83 -9.91
C GLU A 119 -13.08 11.52 -11.21
N GLU A 120 -12.50 12.72 -11.13
CA GLU A 120 -12.03 13.48 -12.29
C GLU A 120 -10.91 12.77 -13.02
N ASP A 121 -9.88 12.29 -12.30
CA ASP A 121 -8.75 11.57 -12.88
C ASP A 121 -9.14 10.19 -13.41
N TYR A 122 -10.08 9.52 -12.74
CA TYR A 122 -10.66 8.28 -13.23
C TYR A 122 -11.41 8.48 -14.54
N ALA A 123 -12.25 9.52 -14.63
CA ALA A 123 -13.00 9.86 -15.84
C ALA A 123 -12.09 10.31 -16.98
N ALA A 124 -10.96 10.95 -16.69
CA ALA A 124 -9.97 11.33 -17.69
C ALA A 124 -9.28 10.13 -18.33
N GLY A 125 -9.14 9.01 -17.58
CA GLY A 125 -8.62 7.74 -18.09
C GLY A 125 -8.28 6.78 -16.96
N HIS A 126 -8.69 5.50 -17.11
CA HIS A 126 -8.50 4.45 -16.10
C HIS A 126 -8.10 3.12 -16.74
N ILE A 127 -7.69 2.16 -15.93
CA ILE A 127 -7.42 0.78 -16.36
C ILE A 127 -8.76 0.13 -16.70
N GLU A 128 -8.84 -0.51 -17.85
CA GLU A 128 -10.07 -1.15 -18.34
C GLU A 128 -10.69 -2.09 -17.30
N GLY A 129 -11.99 -1.94 -17.05
CA GLY A 129 -12.73 -2.72 -16.07
C GLY A 129 -12.53 -2.31 -14.60
N ALA A 130 -11.77 -1.25 -14.33
CA ALA A 130 -11.63 -0.73 -12.97
C ALA A 130 -12.92 -0.04 -12.50
N ILE A 131 -13.23 -0.20 -11.21
CA ILE A 131 -14.23 0.61 -10.51
C ILE A 131 -13.54 1.74 -9.75
N ASN A 132 -14.23 2.88 -9.58
CA ASN A 132 -13.67 4.02 -8.84
C ASN A 132 -14.17 4.03 -7.40
N LEU A 133 -13.25 4.10 -6.46
CA LEU A 133 -13.49 4.28 -5.02
C LEU A 133 -12.48 5.30 -4.48
N PRO A 134 -12.72 6.60 -4.62
CA PRO A 134 -11.75 7.64 -4.27
C PRO A 134 -11.25 7.54 -2.83
N TYR A 135 -9.92 7.59 -2.66
CA TYR A 135 -9.30 7.58 -1.34
C TYR A 135 -9.65 8.87 -0.57
N GLY A 136 -10.19 8.71 0.63
CA GLY A 136 -10.52 9.87 1.47
C GLY A 136 -11.37 9.50 2.68
N LYS A 137 -11.84 10.52 3.37
CA LYS A 137 -12.73 10.38 4.53
C LYS A 137 -14.04 9.70 4.11
N GLY A 138 -14.45 8.67 4.84
CA GLY A 138 -15.69 7.92 4.59
C GLY A 138 -15.54 6.83 3.52
N MET A 139 -14.36 6.64 2.95
CA MET A 139 -14.13 5.57 1.97
C MET A 139 -14.47 4.19 2.55
N GLU A 140 -14.22 3.98 3.84
CA GLU A 140 -14.48 2.73 4.55
C GLU A 140 -15.97 2.36 4.60
N GLU A 141 -16.87 3.32 4.52
CA GLU A 141 -18.32 3.12 4.45
C GLU A 141 -18.74 2.43 3.15
N ASN A 142 -17.90 2.53 2.12
CA ASN A 142 -18.15 1.96 0.80
C ASN A 142 -17.40 0.63 0.56
N PHE A 143 -16.73 0.07 1.56
CA PHE A 143 -16.05 -1.21 1.37
C PHE A 143 -17.01 -2.36 1.07
N ASP A 144 -18.26 -2.25 1.48
CA ASP A 144 -19.29 -3.29 1.26
C ASP A 144 -19.72 -3.42 -0.22
N ILE A 145 -19.37 -2.43 -1.09
CA ILE A 145 -19.56 -2.56 -2.54
C ILE A 145 -18.51 -3.47 -3.19
N LEU A 146 -17.40 -3.74 -2.49
CA LEU A 146 -16.30 -4.53 -3.01
C LEU A 146 -16.65 -6.02 -2.96
N PRO A 147 -16.42 -6.80 -4.03
CA PRO A 147 -16.68 -8.21 -4.06
C PRO A 147 -15.76 -8.97 -3.09
N THR A 148 -16.36 -9.87 -2.29
CA THR A 148 -15.63 -10.70 -1.31
C THR A 148 -15.10 -12.00 -1.92
N ASP A 149 -15.61 -12.40 -3.06
CA ASP A 149 -15.27 -13.60 -3.82
C ASP A 149 -14.17 -13.38 -4.87
N LYS A 150 -13.79 -12.13 -5.13
CA LYS A 150 -12.73 -11.75 -6.08
C LYS A 150 -11.44 -11.31 -5.40
N THR A 151 -10.36 -11.34 -6.15
CA THR A 151 -9.08 -10.73 -5.79
C THR A 151 -9.12 -9.23 -6.14
N LEU A 152 -9.00 -8.37 -5.14
CA LEU A 152 -8.99 -6.93 -5.33
C LEU A 152 -7.58 -6.45 -5.71
N ILE A 153 -7.47 -5.71 -6.81
CA ILE A 153 -6.22 -5.07 -7.23
C ILE A 153 -6.41 -3.55 -7.11
N LEU A 154 -5.81 -2.98 -6.07
CA LEU A 154 -5.96 -1.55 -5.79
C LEU A 154 -4.86 -0.75 -6.47
N GLN A 155 -5.23 0.35 -7.08
CA GLN A 155 -4.30 1.32 -7.65
C GLN A 155 -4.65 2.75 -7.23
N CYS A 156 -3.64 3.60 -7.18
CA CYS A 156 -3.73 5.04 -6.98
C CYS A 156 -2.67 5.72 -7.85
N TYR A 157 -2.27 6.95 -7.58
CA TYR A 157 -1.26 7.65 -8.37
C TYR A 157 0.13 6.98 -8.35
N SER A 158 0.61 6.57 -7.16
CA SER A 158 1.98 6.06 -6.95
C SER A 158 2.06 4.72 -6.22
N GLY A 159 0.91 4.11 -5.91
CA GLY A 159 0.81 2.87 -5.14
C GLY A 159 0.91 3.05 -3.62
N GLN A 160 1.07 4.24 -3.08
CA GLN A 160 1.22 4.43 -1.63
C GLN A 160 -0.12 4.37 -0.89
N THR A 161 -1.12 5.17 -1.28
CA THR A 161 -2.46 5.10 -0.68
C THR A 161 -3.16 3.79 -1.00
N ALA A 162 -2.97 3.23 -2.20
CA ALA A 162 -3.47 1.90 -2.55
C ALA A 162 -2.86 0.81 -1.66
N SER A 163 -1.57 0.91 -1.36
CA SER A 163 -0.89 -0.02 -0.45
C SER A 163 -1.43 0.06 0.98
N GLN A 164 -1.73 1.26 1.47
CA GLN A 164 -2.37 1.47 2.77
C GLN A 164 -3.77 0.86 2.81
N THR A 165 -4.60 1.12 1.80
CA THR A 165 -5.94 0.54 1.67
C THR A 165 -5.89 -0.98 1.52
N THR A 166 -4.89 -1.52 0.81
CA THR A 166 -4.64 -2.97 0.73
C THR A 166 -4.49 -3.57 2.12
N ALA A 167 -3.70 -2.95 3.01
CA ALA A 167 -3.53 -3.44 4.37
C ALA A 167 -4.87 -3.42 5.16
N ALA A 168 -5.65 -2.35 5.02
CA ALA A 168 -6.97 -2.23 5.67
C ALA A 168 -7.93 -3.34 5.22
N LEU A 169 -8.05 -3.56 3.91
CA LEU A 169 -8.91 -4.59 3.34
C LEU A 169 -8.46 -6.00 3.73
N ARG A 170 -7.15 -6.26 3.74
CA ARG A 170 -6.63 -7.57 4.19
C ARG A 170 -6.90 -7.85 5.66
N VAL A 171 -6.83 -6.84 6.53
CA VAL A 171 -7.23 -6.98 7.95
C VAL A 171 -8.74 -7.28 8.06
N LYS A 172 -9.56 -6.73 7.17
CA LYS A 172 -11.00 -7.05 7.05
C LYS A 172 -11.29 -8.42 6.41
N GLY A 173 -10.29 -9.14 5.91
CA GLY A 173 -10.42 -10.48 5.33
C GLY A 173 -10.52 -10.54 3.79
N TYR A 174 -10.42 -9.42 3.09
CA TYR A 174 -10.39 -9.42 1.63
C TYR A 174 -9.06 -9.95 1.07
N ARG A 175 -9.11 -10.59 -0.10
CA ARG A 175 -7.93 -10.87 -0.91
C ARG A 175 -7.58 -9.61 -1.69
N ALA A 176 -6.68 -8.80 -1.17
CA ALA A 176 -6.35 -7.49 -1.73
C ALA A 176 -4.84 -7.34 -1.98
N TYR A 177 -4.48 -6.74 -3.11
CA TYR A 177 -3.10 -6.46 -3.52
C TYR A 177 -2.99 -5.05 -4.10
N ASN A 178 -1.85 -4.42 -3.88
CA ASN A 178 -1.51 -3.12 -4.40
C ASN A 178 -0.87 -3.26 -5.79
N LEU A 179 -1.29 -2.47 -6.76
CA LEU A 179 -0.56 -2.32 -8.03
C LEU A 179 0.72 -1.52 -7.79
N SER A 180 1.85 -2.18 -8.00
CA SER A 180 3.18 -1.57 -7.81
C SER A 180 3.36 -0.33 -8.66
N GLY A 181 3.68 0.80 -8.02
CA GLY A 181 3.84 2.09 -8.68
C GLY A 181 2.52 2.77 -9.06
N GLY A 182 1.36 2.15 -8.80
CA GLY A 182 0.03 2.69 -9.10
C GLY A 182 -0.18 2.99 -10.57
N MET A 183 -0.86 4.08 -10.88
CA MET A 183 -1.00 4.59 -12.24
C MET A 183 0.37 4.98 -12.81
N GLY A 184 1.20 5.63 -12.00
CA GLY A 184 2.53 6.08 -12.41
C GLY A 184 2.51 7.15 -13.49
N ALA A 185 3.58 7.19 -14.29
CA ALA A 185 3.73 8.11 -15.42
C ALA A 185 4.54 7.45 -16.53
N GLU A 186 4.36 7.90 -17.77
CA GLU A 186 5.15 7.46 -18.92
C GLU A 186 6.66 7.62 -18.66
N GLY A 187 7.43 6.60 -19.02
CA GLY A 187 8.88 6.55 -18.79
C GLY A 187 9.29 6.38 -17.32
N GLY A 188 8.33 6.20 -16.41
CA GLY A 188 8.54 6.01 -14.97
C GLY A 188 8.14 4.63 -14.48
N SER A 189 7.46 4.58 -13.33
CA SER A 189 6.94 3.36 -12.73
C SER A 189 5.41 3.25 -12.91
N GLY A 190 4.83 2.12 -12.50
CA GLY A 190 3.39 1.89 -12.51
C GLY A 190 2.85 1.47 -13.88
N TRP A 191 1.54 1.56 -14.04
CA TRP A 191 0.82 1.11 -15.23
C TRP A 191 1.29 1.83 -16.51
N LEU A 192 1.29 3.17 -16.47
CA LEU A 192 1.75 3.99 -17.59
C LEU A 192 3.26 3.83 -17.82
N GLY A 193 4.05 3.67 -16.77
CA GLY A 193 5.49 3.44 -16.87
C GLY A 193 5.84 2.11 -17.54
N ALA A 194 4.94 1.12 -17.46
CA ALA A 194 5.04 -0.14 -18.20
C ALA A 194 4.58 -0.03 -19.67
N GLY A 195 4.14 1.14 -20.12
CA GLY A 195 3.69 1.39 -21.50
C GLY A 195 2.24 0.94 -21.79
N TYR A 196 1.43 0.70 -20.77
CA TYR A 196 0.05 0.28 -20.93
C TYR A 196 -0.90 1.47 -21.07
N THR A 197 -1.97 1.29 -21.84
CA THR A 197 -2.95 2.33 -22.16
C THR A 197 -4.09 2.38 -21.15
N LEU A 198 -4.84 3.47 -21.19
CA LEU A 198 -6.06 3.71 -20.43
C LEU A 198 -7.28 3.71 -21.37
N VAL A 199 -8.46 3.44 -20.80
CA VAL A 199 -9.76 3.67 -21.41
C VAL A 199 -10.43 4.90 -20.76
N LYS A 200 -11.50 5.43 -21.39
CA LYS A 200 -12.32 6.53 -20.87
C LYS A 200 -13.72 6.04 -20.58
#